data_ae05486b293918929de91e9283c869d9
#
_entry.id   ae05486b293918929de91e9283c869d9
#
_cell.length_a   1.000
_cell.length_b   1.000
_cell.length_c   1.000
_cell.angle_alpha   90.00
_cell.angle_beta   90.00
_cell.angle_gamma   90.00
#
_symmetry.space_group_name_H-M   'P 1'
#
loop_
_entity.id
_entity.type
_entity.pdbx_description
1 polymer ?
#
loop_
_entity_poly.entity_id
_entity_poly.type
_entity_poly.pdbx_seq_one_letter_code
_entity_poly.pdbx_strand_id
1 'polypeptide(L)'
;GTITPLIFLSFIPLLVVEADILSHGRSSLNIFSHSFICFLIFNLGTSWWIWNASAGGAIFAFLFNAVVMSIAFQAFHITRKHVGSKQGYLSLPFYWLGFEYLHNHWEFAHPWLSLGNTFSERVGWIQWYEYTGVTGGSLWVIIVNLIGYIIYRNWKQKKSLKRSIFVYAASIIIPIAVSLSIKISFNGSLKDLSERKQVETLIIQPNIDPYNDKFDRGSFYAQNQKILQLASEKISPKTDLIVAPETAISASFFEPRLTSIMVYPMYRDSLKIWNTELLIGASTMKMFGDKNSRSSRLTNDGRYIEYYNTSLFLSPNKEAEFIHKSKLVAGVEHIPYSYYIPFFDELAIDNGGTIGSLGKEKSVKIMETSFGKIAPIVCYESVFSEFVAEQSRLGAELLCVITNDGWWKDTPGYKQHFSFARLRAIENRKWLIRSANTGKSGVISPTGEIIKETEWWIPDAITAKVQLLSQETSYTKYGDILGRSSAFLAVFIFIFALSKIIKPNSIEKSNRPQDAEKKSKNKQN
;
A
#
# COMPACT_ATOMS: atom_id res chain seq x y z
N GLY A 1 0.95 -10.41 -14.84
CA GLY A 1 -0.08 -9.70 -15.50
C GLY A 1 -1.04 -10.42 -16.44
N THR A 2 -0.79 -11.64 -16.95
CA THR A 2 -1.70 -12.30 -17.93
C THR A 2 -3.04 -12.70 -17.33
N ILE A 3 -3.09 -13.03 -16.05
CA ILE A 3 -4.29 -13.50 -15.34
C ILE A 3 -5.12 -12.38 -14.66
N THR A 4 -4.70 -11.12 -14.77
CA THR A 4 -5.43 -9.97 -14.19
C THR A 4 -6.95 -9.98 -14.49
N PRO A 5 -7.45 -10.35 -15.69
CA PRO A 5 -8.89 -10.38 -15.95
C PRO A 5 -9.69 -11.32 -15.05
N LEU A 6 -9.06 -12.35 -14.47
CA LEU A 6 -9.74 -13.30 -13.57
C LEU A 6 -10.26 -12.65 -12.29
N ILE A 7 -9.72 -11.50 -11.90
CA ILE A 7 -10.21 -10.72 -10.74
C ILE A 7 -11.71 -10.38 -10.85
N PHE A 8 -12.21 -10.20 -12.07
CA PHE A 8 -13.62 -9.92 -12.34
C PHE A 8 -14.56 -11.12 -12.13
N LEU A 9 -14.00 -12.29 -11.84
CA LEU A 9 -14.75 -13.52 -11.53
C LEU A 9 -14.49 -13.99 -10.08
N SER A 10 -13.58 -13.38 -9.37
CA SER A 10 -12.99 -13.90 -8.11
C SER A 10 -14.00 -14.02 -6.95
N PHE A 11 -14.96 -13.11 -6.84
CA PHE A 11 -15.99 -13.14 -5.78
C PHE A 11 -17.22 -13.97 -6.16
N ILE A 12 -17.42 -14.31 -7.42
CA ILE A 12 -18.62 -15.04 -7.88
C ILE A 12 -18.81 -16.36 -7.13
N PRO A 13 -17.79 -17.25 -6.97
CA PRO A 13 -17.94 -18.48 -6.23
C PRO A 13 -18.39 -18.26 -4.78
N LEU A 14 -17.79 -17.28 -4.09
CA LEU A 14 -18.12 -16.98 -2.71
C LEU A 14 -19.55 -16.40 -2.57
N LEU A 15 -20.01 -15.58 -3.53
CA LEU A 15 -21.38 -15.07 -3.58
C LEU A 15 -22.38 -16.20 -3.87
N VAL A 16 -22.02 -17.22 -4.64
CA VAL A 16 -22.85 -18.41 -4.87
C VAL A 16 -23.00 -19.22 -3.59
N VAL A 17 -21.91 -19.49 -2.89
CA VAL A 17 -21.91 -20.20 -1.59
C VAL A 17 -22.76 -19.45 -0.57
N GLU A 18 -22.62 -18.11 -0.49
CA GLU A 18 -23.41 -17.27 0.41
C GLU A 18 -24.92 -17.37 0.10
N ALA A 19 -25.29 -17.32 -1.17
CA ALA A 19 -26.69 -17.45 -1.59
C ALA A 19 -27.26 -18.84 -1.26
N ASP A 20 -26.48 -19.90 -1.41
CA ASP A 20 -26.88 -21.28 -1.06
C ASP A 20 -27.11 -21.41 0.45
N ILE A 21 -26.18 -20.96 1.26
CA ILE A 21 -26.28 -20.98 2.73
C ILE A 21 -27.51 -20.21 3.21
N LEU A 22 -27.77 -19.03 2.65
CA LEU A 22 -28.93 -18.23 2.99
C LEU A 22 -30.24 -18.92 2.59
N SER A 23 -30.31 -19.51 1.41
CA SER A 23 -31.53 -20.15 0.89
C SER A 23 -31.94 -21.39 1.69
N HIS A 24 -30.96 -22.11 2.25
CA HIS A 24 -31.20 -23.30 3.09
C HIS A 24 -31.32 -22.97 4.58
N GLY A 25 -31.33 -21.69 4.97
CA GLY A 25 -31.47 -21.27 6.38
C GLY A 25 -30.32 -21.73 7.27
N ARG A 26 -29.14 -22.05 6.70
CA ARG A 26 -27.98 -22.50 7.46
C ARG A 26 -27.42 -21.39 8.34
N SER A 27 -26.61 -21.77 9.34
CA SER A 27 -25.97 -20.81 10.26
C SER A 27 -25.12 -19.78 9.52
N SER A 28 -25.21 -18.52 9.93
CA SER A 28 -24.36 -17.43 9.43
C SER A 28 -22.87 -17.67 9.72
N LEU A 29 -22.53 -18.52 10.70
CA LEU A 29 -21.16 -18.92 11.00
C LEU A 29 -20.53 -19.73 9.83
N ASN A 30 -21.37 -20.46 9.06
CA ASN A 30 -20.88 -21.17 7.87
C ASN A 30 -20.33 -20.18 6.83
N ILE A 31 -20.92 -18.98 6.71
CA ILE A 31 -20.38 -17.95 5.80
C ILE A 31 -19.00 -17.49 6.24
N PHE A 32 -18.84 -17.24 7.54
CA PHE A 32 -17.53 -16.86 8.09
C PHE A 32 -16.49 -17.95 7.78
N SER A 33 -16.80 -19.22 8.01
CA SER A 33 -15.85 -20.32 7.75
C SER A 33 -15.47 -20.43 6.27
N HIS A 34 -16.44 -20.34 5.35
CA HIS A 34 -16.15 -20.42 3.91
C HIS A 34 -15.38 -19.19 3.41
N SER A 35 -15.73 -17.98 3.86
CA SER A 35 -15.00 -16.77 3.51
C SER A 35 -13.60 -16.77 4.10
N PHE A 36 -13.42 -17.27 5.33
CA PHE A 36 -12.10 -17.41 5.94
C PHE A 36 -11.18 -18.33 5.12
N ILE A 37 -11.67 -19.50 4.73
CA ILE A 37 -10.88 -20.41 3.88
C ILE A 37 -10.55 -19.75 2.53
N CYS A 38 -11.54 -19.11 1.89
CA CYS A 38 -11.34 -18.40 0.63
C CYS A 38 -10.27 -17.30 0.75
N PHE A 39 -10.36 -16.45 1.76
CA PHE A 39 -9.41 -15.36 1.95
C PHE A 39 -8.06 -15.84 2.48
N LEU A 40 -8.01 -16.95 3.23
CA LEU A 40 -6.74 -17.56 3.61
C LEU A 40 -5.98 -18.07 2.38
N ILE A 41 -6.66 -18.76 1.46
CA ILE A 41 -6.07 -19.22 0.19
C ILE A 41 -5.60 -18.01 -0.65
N PHE A 42 -6.40 -16.93 -0.68
CA PHE A 42 -6.01 -15.68 -1.36
C PHE A 42 -4.74 -15.08 -0.76
N ASN A 43 -4.66 -14.96 0.57
CA ASN A 43 -3.49 -14.43 1.27
C ASN A 43 -2.25 -15.31 1.01
N LEU A 44 -2.39 -16.63 1.14
CA LEU A 44 -1.30 -17.57 0.85
C LEU A 44 -0.83 -17.46 -0.61
N GLY A 45 -1.75 -17.42 -1.57
CA GLY A 45 -1.40 -17.35 -2.99
C GLY A 45 -0.74 -16.05 -3.42
N THR A 46 -1.08 -14.93 -2.77
CA THR A 46 -0.59 -13.59 -3.17
C THR A 46 0.60 -13.11 -2.36
N SER A 47 0.77 -13.58 -1.12
CA SER A 47 1.71 -13.01 -0.14
C SER A 47 2.65 -14.05 0.49
N TRP A 48 2.71 -15.30 -0.02
CA TRP A 48 3.56 -16.38 0.53
C TRP A 48 5.03 -15.97 0.70
N TRP A 49 5.51 -15.06 -0.11
CA TRP A 49 6.88 -14.56 -0.12
C TRP A 49 7.27 -13.83 1.18
N ILE A 50 6.31 -13.35 1.98
CA ILE A 50 6.57 -12.76 3.31
C ILE A 50 7.29 -13.76 4.22
N TRP A 51 7.08 -15.07 4.00
CA TRP A 51 7.77 -16.14 4.71
C TRP A 51 9.30 -16.01 4.69
N ASN A 52 9.87 -15.51 3.59
CA ASN A 52 11.32 -15.33 3.46
C ASN A 52 11.86 -14.23 4.39
N ALA A 53 11.06 -13.22 4.69
CA ALA A 53 11.45 -12.17 5.64
C ALA A 53 11.19 -12.61 7.09
N SER A 54 10.07 -13.29 7.35
CA SER A 54 9.69 -13.76 8.67
C SER A 54 8.61 -14.83 8.60
N ALA A 55 8.91 -16.06 9.01
CA ALA A 55 7.93 -17.15 9.04
C ALA A 55 6.78 -16.85 10.02
N GLY A 56 7.07 -16.42 11.23
CA GLY A 56 6.05 -16.08 12.25
C GLY A 56 5.18 -14.89 11.81
N GLY A 57 5.79 -13.83 11.28
CA GLY A 57 5.08 -12.68 10.73
C GLY A 57 4.19 -13.04 9.54
N ALA A 58 4.63 -13.95 8.67
CA ALA A 58 3.83 -14.44 7.54
C ALA A 58 2.58 -15.19 8.00
N ILE A 59 2.72 -16.14 8.93
CA ILE A 59 1.58 -16.90 9.50
C ILE A 59 0.57 -15.93 10.11
N PHE A 60 1.05 -14.99 10.94
CA PHE A 60 0.18 -13.99 11.55
C PHE A 60 -0.54 -13.17 10.48
N ALA A 61 0.18 -12.64 9.49
CA ALA A 61 -0.41 -11.81 8.42
C ALA A 61 -1.48 -12.57 7.65
N PHE A 62 -1.25 -13.83 7.26
CA PHE A 62 -2.20 -14.63 6.49
C PHE A 62 -3.48 -14.90 7.27
N LEU A 63 -3.35 -15.33 8.54
CA LEU A 63 -4.50 -15.65 9.38
C LEU A 63 -5.28 -14.39 9.75
N PHE A 64 -4.57 -13.34 10.18
CA PHE A 64 -5.19 -12.08 10.61
C PHE A 64 -5.94 -11.40 9.46
N ASN A 65 -5.29 -11.27 8.28
CA ASN A 65 -5.94 -10.69 7.12
C ASN A 65 -7.15 -11.51 6.66
N ALA A 66 -7.07 -12.84 6.66
CA ALA A 66 -8.21 -13.70 6.33
C ALA A 66 -9.40 -13.48 7.29
N VAL A 67 -9.14 -13.29 8.58
CA VAL A 67 -10.18 -12.98 9.59
C VAL A 67 -10.84 -11.64 9.30
N VAL A 68 -10.05 -10.55 9.13
CA VAL A 68 -10.64 -9.21 8.96
C VAL A 68 -11.38 -9.07 7.63
N MET A 69 -10.89 -9.70 6.55
CA MET A 69 -11.61 -9.80 5.27
C MET A 69 -12.93 -10.56 5.43
N SER A 70 -12.94 -11.64 6.23
CA SER A 70 -14.15 -12.43 6.50
C SER A 70 -15.16 -11.66 7.33
N ILE A 71 -14.73 -10.82 8.26
CA ILE A 71 -15.62 -9.92 9.03
C ILE A 71 -16.34 -8.95 8.08
N ALA A 72 -15.65 -8.36 7.11
CA ALA A 72 -16.27 -7.47 6.12
C ALA A 72 -17.33 -8.23 5.28
N PHE A 73 -17.02 -9.45 4.83
CA PHE A 73 -17.96 -10.27 4.09
C PHE A 73 -19.13 -10.78 4.95
N GLN A 74 -18.88 -11.07 6.22
CA GLN A 74 -19.92 -11.43 7.18
C GLN A 74 -20.92 -10.28 7.43
N ALA A 75 -20.44 -9.04 7.51
CA ALA A 75 -21.31 -7.86 7.64
C ALA A 75 -22.26 -7.71 6.44
N PHE A 76 -21.76 -7.94 5.23
CA PHE A 76 -22.59 -8.04 4.02
C PHE A 76 -23.66 -9.12 4.15
N HIS A 77 -23.31 -10.35 4.57
CA HIS A 77 -24.25 -11.45 4.74
C HIS A 77 -25.34 -11.11 5.78
N ILE A 78 -24.97 -10.55 6.93
CA ILE A 78 -25.90 -10.13 7.98
C ILE A 78 -26.91 -9.13 7.41
N THR A 79 -26.43 -8.12 6.67
CA THR A 79 -27.30 -7.13 6.03
C THR A 79 -28.25 -7.78 5.03
N ARG A 80 -27.74 -8.67 4.19
CA ARG A 80 -28.58 -9.40 3.22
C ARG A 80 -29.66 -10.24 3.87
N LYS A 81 -29.32 -10.91 4.97
CA LYS A 81 -30.22 -11.81 5.71
C LYS A 81 -31.36 -11.05 6.39
N HIS A 82 -31.07 -9.90 7.00
CA HIS A 82 -32.02 -9.20 7.88
C HIS A 82 -32.66 -7.96 7.25
N VAL A 83 -32.05 -7.36 6.23
CA VAL A 83 -32.61 -6.18 5.54
C VAL A 83 -33.20 -6.55 4.18
N GLY A 84 -32.61 -7.53 3.48
CA GLY A 84 -33.10 -8.03 2.20
C GLY A 84 -32.02 -8.15 1.13
N SER A 85 -32.30 -8.96 0.11
CA SER A 85 -31.30 -9.31 -0.90
C SER A 85 -30.80 -8.12 -1.71
N LYS A 86 -31.69 -7.18 -2.11
CA LYS A 86 -31.27 -5.99 -2.89
C LYS A 86 -30.35 -5.09 -2.08
N GLN A 87 -30.74 -4.77 -0.85
CA GLN A 87 -29.97 -3.93 0.08
C GLN A 87 -28.65 -4.60 0.45
N GLY A 88 -28.65 -5.92 0.65
CA GLY A 88 -27.45 -6.71 0.92
C GLY A 88 -26.42 -6.58 -0.19
N TYR A 89 -26.79 -6.84 -1.45
CA TYR A 89 -25.84 -6.70 -2.56
C TYR A 89 -25.32 -5.27 -2.72
N LEU A 90 -26.15 -4.26 -2.50
CA LEU A 90 -25.73 -2.86 -2.52
C LEU A 90 -24.80 -2.51 -1.35
N SER A 91 -24.84 -3.23 -0.24
CA SER A 91 -23.96 -2.97 0.91
C SER A 91 -22.54 -3.53 0.76
N LEU A 92 -22.33 -4.54 -0.10
CA LEU A 92 -21.02 -5.19 -0.25
C LEU A 92 -19.90 -4.21 -0.65
N PRO A 93 -20.07 -3.30 -1.62
CA PRO A 93 -19.06 -2.29 -1.92
C PRO A 93 -18.67 -1.46 -0.70
N PHE A 94 -19.65 -0.98 0.07
CA PHE A 94 -19.39 -0.13 1.25
C PHE A 94 -18.63 -0.88 2.34
N TYR A 95 -19.02 -2.13 2.64
CA TYR A 95 -18.30 -2.95 3.62
C TYR A 95 -16.88 -3.24 3.16
N TRP A 96 -16.68 -3.56 1.90
CA TRP A 96 -15.36 -3.91 1.39
C TRP A 96 -14.43 -2.70 1.33
N LEU A 97 -14.86 -1.60 0.73
CA LEU A 97 -14.06 -0.38 0.63
C LEU A 97 -13.82 0.24 2.02
N GLY A 98 -14.84 0.21 2.88
CA GLY A 98 -14.70 0.64 4.27
C GLY A 98 -13.69 -0.20 5.04
N PHE A 99 -13.68 -1.51 4.83
CA PHE A 99 -12.67 -2.40 5.37
C PHE A 99 -11.26 -2.03 4.86
N GLU A 100 -11.05 -1.91 3.54
CA GLU A 100 -9.74 -1.55 2.98
C GLU A 100 -9.25 -0.21 3.53
N TYR A 101 -10.14 0.78 3.64
CA TYR A 101 -9.80 2.09 4.20
C TYR A 101 -9.38 1.99 5.67
N LEU A 102 -10.17 1.35 6.52
CA LEU A 102 -9.86 1.19 7.94
C LEU A 102 -8.59 0.36 8.15
N HIS A 103 -8.39 -0.66 7.32
CA HIS A 103 -7.20 -1.52 7.36
C HIS A 103 -5.89 -0.77 7.02
N ASN A 104 -5.96 0.38 6.37
CA ASN A 104 -4.82 1.25 6.09
C ASN A 104 -4.51 2.26 7.22
N HIS A 105 -5.39 2.37 8.25
CA HIS A 105 -5.33 3.45 9.26
C HIS A 105 -5.13 2.98 10.71
N TRP A 106 -4.71 1.76 10.93
CA TRP A 106 -4.40 1.20 12.25
C TRP A 106 -2.97 0.63 12.31
N GLU A 107 -2.55 0.10 13.47
CA GLU A 107 -1.18 -0.38 13.63
C GLU A 107 -0.90 -1.71 12.89
N PHE A 108 -1.93 -2.52 12.57
CA PHE A 108 -1.84 -3.70 11.70
C PHE A 108 -2.08 -3.38 10.22
N ALA A 109 -1.83 -2.14 9.79
CA ALA A 109 -2.07 -1.74 8.41
C ALA A 109 -1.34 -2.65 7.41
N HIS A 110 -2.10 -3.16 6.42
CA HIS A 110 -1.57 -4.00 5.35
C HIS A 110 -2.25 -3.68 4.00
N PRO A 111 -1.94 -2.51 3.39
CA PRO A 111 -2.56 -2.06 2.14
C PRO A 111 -2.20 -2.91 0.92
N TRP A 112 -1.29 -3.86 1.07
CA TRP A 112 -0.75 -4.68 -0.01
C TRP A 112 -1.82 -5.42 -0.81
N LEU A 113 -2.86 -5.92 -0.12
CA LEU A 113 -3.91 -6.75 -0.69
C LEU A 113 -5.19 -5.99 -1.08
N SER A 114 -5.17 -4.66 -1.13
CA SER A 114 -6.28 -3.88 -1.71
C SER A 114 -6.53 -4.36 -3.14
N LEU A 115 -7.80 -4.67 -3.47
CA LEU A 115 -8.14 -5.30 -4.76
C LEU A 115 -7.70 -4.46 -5.96
N GLY A 116 -7.72 -3.14 -5.84
CA GLY A 116 -7.27 -2.22 -6.88
C GLY A 116 -5.79 -2.33 -7.22
N ASN A 117 -4.95 -2.85 -6.31
CA ASN A 117 -3.52 -3.09 -6.59
C ASN A 117 -3.30 -4.14 -7.69
N THR A 118 -4.28 -5.00 -7.95
CA THR A 118 -4.24 -6.02 -9.02
C THR A 118 -3.95 -5.43 -10.40
N PHE A 119 -4.30 -4.16 -10.62
CA PHE A 119 -4.12 -3.48 -11.91
C PHE A 119 -2.76 -2.81 -12.07
N SER A 120 -1.84 -2.90 -11.11
CA SER A 120 -0.53 -2.23 -11.15
C SER A 120 0.32 -2.58 -12.38
N GLU A 121 0.12 -3.76 -12.96
CA GLU A 121 0.76 -4.18 -14.21
C GLU A 121 -0.04 -3.79 -15.47
N ARG A 122 -1.27 -3.30 -15.32
CA ARG A 122 -2.20 -2.92 -16.38
C ARG A 122 -2.52 -1.42 -16.35
N VAL A 123 -1.47 -0.60 -16.21
CA VAL A 123 -1.60 0.86 -16.05
C VAL A 123 -2.49 1.54 -17.10
N GLY A 124 -2.56 1.00 -18.30
CA GLY A 124 -3.48 1.49 -19.34
C GLY A 124 -4.96 1.32 -18.99
N TRP A 125 -5.34 0.50 -18.03
CA TRP A 125 -6.73 0.27 -17.62
C TRP A 125 -7.21 1.20 -16.51
N ILE A 126 -6.30 1.93 -15.85
CA ILE A 126 -6.55 2.58 -14.55
C ILE A 126 -6.08 4.04 -14.48
N GLN A 127 -5.96 4.73 -15.60
CA GLN A 127 -5.53 6.13 -15.59
C GLN A 127 -6.46 7.05 -14.79
N TRP A 128 -7.72 6.66 -14.62
CA TRP A 128 -8.70 7.33 -13.78
C TRP A 128 -8.44 7.22 -12.27
N TYR A 129 -7.37 6.49 -11.84
CA TYR A 129 -6.90 6.53 -10.45
C TYR A 129 -6.46 7.93 -10.00
N GLU A 130 -6.17 8.83 -10.93
CA GLU A 130 -5.95 10.25 -10.60
C GLU A 130 -7.17 10.92 -9.94
N TYR A 131 -8.37 10.31 -10.08
CA TYR A 131 -9.60 10.77 -9.44
C TYR A 131 -9.96 9.96 -8.19
N THR A 132 -9.72 8.68 -8.18
CA THR A 132 -10.30 7.74 -7.20
C THR A 132 -9.26 7.00 -6.36
N GLY A 133 -8.00 7.05 -6.74
CA GLY A 133 -6.97 6.18 -6.18
C GLY A 133 -7.24 4.69 -6.42
N VAL A 134 -6.50 3.85 -5.73
CA VAL A 134 -6.62 2.37 -5.75
C VAL A 134 -8.02 1.92 -5.33
N THR A 135 -8.67 2.64 -4.41
CA THR A 135 -10.01 2.30 -3.89
C THR A 135 -11.07 2.26 -5.00
N GLY A 136 -10.94 3.11 -6.03
CA GLY A 136 -11.79 3.03 -7.23
C GLY A 136 -11.63 1.71 -7.98
N GLY A 137 -10.41 1.16 -8.03
CA GLY A 137 -10.15 -0.16 -8.60
C GLY A 137 -10.82 -1.28 -7.81
N SER A 138 -10.78 -1.20 -6.48
CA SER A 138 -11.48 -2.14 -5.60
C SER A 138 -13.00 -2.08 -5.81
N LEU A 139 -13.56 -0.88 -5.93
CA LEU A 139 -14.96 -0.67 -6.29
C LEU A 139 -15.30 -1.32 -7.62
N TRP A 140 -14.47 -1.11 -8.64
CA TRP A 140 -14.66 -1.69 -9.97
C TRP A 140 -14.71 -3.22 -9.92
N VAL A 141 -13.76 -3.85 -9.21
CA VAL A 141 -13.74 -5.31 -9.01
C VAL A 141 -15.04 -5.80 -8.38
N ILE A 142 -15.49 -5.20 -7.28
CA ILE A 142 -16.70 -5.63 -6.57
C ILE A 142 -17.95 -5.48 -7.45
N ILE A 143 -18.11 -4.35 -8.15
CA ILE A 143 -19.27 -4.12 -9.03
C ILE A 143 -19.31 -5.14 -10.17
N VAL A 144 -18.19 -5.40 -10.84
CA VAL A 144 -18.14 -6.35 -11.95
C VAL A 144 -18.45 -7.77 -11.47
N ASN A 145 -17.94 -8.18 -10.30
CA ASN A 145 -18.27 -9.48 -9.70
C ASN A 145 -19.75 -9.60 -9.33
N LEU A 146 -20.38 -8.55 -8.81
CA LEU A 146 -21.82 -8.54 -8.53
C LEU A 146 -22.65 -8.72 -9.80
N ILE A 147 -22.28 -8.04 -10.90
CA ILE A 147 -22.93 -8.20 -12.19
C ILE A 147 -22.72 -9.62 -12.73
N GLY A 148 -21.50 -10.17 -12.62
CA GLY A 148 -21.17 -11.56 -12.98
C GLY A 148 -22.01 -12.58 -12.20
N TYR A 149 -22.21 -12.34 -10.90
CA TYR A 149 -23.09 -13.16 -10.07
C TYR A 149 -24.57 -13.07 -10.54
N ILE A 150 -25.03 -11.89 -10.98
CA ILE A 150 -26.38 -11.75 -11.55
C ILE A 150 -26.53 -12.61 -12.83
N ILE A 151 -25.49 -12.68 -13.68
CA ILE A 151 -25.48 -13.56 -14.85
C ILE A 151 -25.63 -15.02 -14.43
N TYR A 152 -24.83 -15.48 -13.47
CA TYR A 152 -24.91 -16.83 -12.93
C TYR A 152 -26.31 -17.15 -12.41
N ARG A 153 -26.91 -16.25 -11.61
CA ARG A 153 -28.27 -16.41 -11.06
C ARG A 153 -29.32 -16.50 -12.17
N ASN A 154 -29.25 -15.61 -13.16
CA ASN A 154 -30.18 -15.60 -14.29
C ASN A 154 -30.07 -16.89 -15.13
N TRP A 155 -28.85 -17.38 -15.32
CA TRP A 155 -28.60 -18.67 -16.00
C TRP A 155 -29.26 -19.83 -15.26
N LYS A 156 -29.07 -19.93 -13.94
CA LYS A 156 -29.73 -20.95 -13.10
C LYS A 156 -31.25 -20.88 -13.16
N GLN A 157 -31.81 -19.68 -13.30
CA GLN A 157 -33.26 -19.43 -13.39
C GLN A 157 -33.78 -19.52 -14.84
N LYS A 158 -32.96 -19.96 -15.79
CA LYS A 158 -33.30 -20.04 -17.23
C LYS A 158 -33.85 -18.73 -17.83
N LYS A 159 -33.43 -17.57 -17.31
CA LYS A 159 -33.80 -16.23 -17.79
C LYS A 159 -32.88 -15.79 -18.94
N SER A 160 -33.34 -14.82 -19.73
CA SER A 160 -32.51 -14.23 -20.79
C SER A 160 -31.23 -13.61 -20.21
N LEU A 161 -30.08 -13.93 -20.79
CA LEU A 161 -28.76 -13.45 -20.38
C LEU A 161 -28.29 -12.21 -21.17
N LYS A 162 -28.92 -11.90 -22.34
CA LYS A 162 -28.44 -10.87 -23.28
C LYS A 162 -28.13 -9.53 -22.59
N ARG A 163 -29.10 -8.99 -21.83
CA ARG A 163 -28.93 -7.72 -21.11
C ARG A 163 -27.83 -7.79 -20.07
N SER A 164 -27.77 -8.87 -19.29
CA SER A 164 -26.78 -9.01 -18.20
C SER A 164 -25.36 -9.16 -18.75
N ILE A 165 -25.18 -9.90 -19.85
CA ILE A 165 -23.88 -10.05 -20.52
C ILE A 165 -23.44 -8.70 -21.11
N PHE A 166 -24.36 -7.96 -21.75
CA PHE A 166 -24.05 -6.62 -22.26
C PHE A 166 -23.58 -5.67 -21.14
N VAL A 167 -24.30 -5.62 -20.01
CA VAL A 167 -23.94 -4.78 -18.88
C VAL A 167 -22.59 -5.22 -18.28
N TYR A 168 -22.32 -6.51 -18.19
CA TYR A 168 -21.04 -7.04 -17.72
C TYR A 168 -19.88 -6.62 -18.64
N ALA A 169 -20.02 -6.80 -19.94
CA ALA A 169 -19.01 -6.39 -20.90
C ALA A 169 -18.81 -4.86 -20.86
N ALA A 170 -19.88 -4.09 -20.82
CA ALA A 170 -19.82 -2.63 -20.71
C ALA A 170 -19.13 -2.16 -19.42
N SER A 171 -19.39 -2.83 -18.28
CA SER A 171 -18.76 -2.50 -17.00
C SER A 171 -17.26 -2.75 -16.97
N ILE A 172 -16.72 -3.54 -17.89
CA ILE A 172 -15.27 -3.76 -18.07
C ILE A 172 -14.72 -2.81 -19.14
N ILE A 173 -15.37 -2.75 -20.31
CA ILE A 173 -14.85 -2.04 -21.49
C ILE A 173 -14.88 -0.51 -21.30
N ILE A 174 -15.94 0.04 -20.72
CA ILE A 174 -16.09 1.50 -20.57
C ILE A 174 -14.99 2.09 -19.67
N PRO A 175 -14.70 1.56 -18.46
CA PRO A 175 -13.60 2.11 -17.64
C PRO A 175 -12.24 2.02 -18.33
N ILE A 176 -11.99 0.94 -19.11
CA ILE A 176 -10.74 0.80 -19.88
C ILE A 176 -10.68 1.87 -20.99
N ALA A 177 -11.76 2.07 -21.72
CA ALA A 177 -11.82 3.09 -22.79
C ALA A 177 -11.61 4.51 -22.23
N VAL A 178 -12.26 4.83 -21.11
CA VAL A 178 -12.06 6.10 -20.39
C VAL A 178 -10.60 6.25 -19.97
N SER A 179 -10.01 5.18 -19.40
CA SER A 179 -8.59 5.17 -18.99
C SER A 179 -7.65 5.47 -20.16
N LEU A 180 -7.85 4.81 -21.31
CA LEU A 180 -7.01 5.04 -22.49
C LEU A 180 -7.17 6.47 -23.03
N SER A 181 -8.37 7.02 -23.01
CA SER A 181 -8.63 8.41 -23.40
C SER A 181 -7.90 9.41 -22.49
N ILE A 182 -7.94 9.19 -21.17
CA ILE A 182 -7.19 10.00 -20.19
C ILE A 182 -5.68 9.91 -20.48
N LYS A 183 -5.15 8.71 -20.74
CA LYS A 183 -3.73 8.51 -21.06
C LYS A 183 -3.29 9.31 -22.28
N ILE A 184 -4.07 9.24 -23.34
CA ILE A 184 -3.78 9.95 -24.61
C ILE A 184 -3.78 11.47 -24.38
N SER A 185 -4.80 11.99 -23.70
CA SER A 185 -4.92 13.40 -23.36
C SER A 185 -3.75 13.89 -22.51
N PHE A 186 -3.41 13.14 -21.46
CA PHE A 186 -2.32 13.51 -20.55
C PHE A 186 -0.95 13.47 -21.25
N ASN A 187 -0.68 12.46 -22.09
CA ASN A 187 0.56 12.39 -22.86
C ASN A 187 0.69 13.53 -23.89
N GLY A 188 -0.42 14.00 -24.46
CA GLY A 188 -0.45 15.22 -25.27
C GLY A 188 0.01 16.43 -24.46
N SER A 189 -0.60 16.65 -23.32
CA SER A 189 -0.26 17.76 -22.42
C SER A 189 1.20 17.69 -21.91
N LEU A 190 1.75 16.49 -21.67
CA LEU A 190 3.17 16.35 -21.28
C LEU A 190 4.16 16.83 -22.36
N LYS A 191 3.83 16.67 -23.65
CA LYS A 191 4.66 17.17 -24.75
C LYS A 191 4.68 18.69 -24.78
N ASP A 192 3.52 19.32 -24.55
CA ASP A 192 3.40 20.78 -24.48
C ASP A 192 4.14 21.37 -23.26
N LEU A 193 4.39 20.54 -22.25
CA LEU A 193 5.15 20.89 -21.04
C LEU A 193 6.66 20.66 -21.16
N SER A 194 7.17 20.43 -22.38
CA SER A 194 8.62 20.21 -22.63
C SER A 194 9.52 21.35 -22.15
N GLU A 195 8.97 22.57 -22.01
CA GLU A 195 9.65 23.76 -21.44
C GLU A 195 9.77 23.74 -19.90
N ARG A 196 9.15 22.81 -19.21
CA ARG A 196 9.26 22.72 -17.74
C ARG A 196 10.66 22.31 -17.32
N LYS A 197 11.03 22.71 -16.10
CA LYS A 197 12.32 22.38 -15.49
C LYS A 197 12.54 20.87 -15.49
N GLN A 198 13.56 20.44 -16.22
CA GLN A 198 14.05 19.06 -16.23
C GLN A 198 15.14 18.91 -15.19
N VAL A 199 15.14 17.78 -14.51
CA VAL A 199 16.13 17.37 -13.51
C VAL A 199 16.80 16.10 -14.00
N GLU A 200 18.13 16.09 -14.04
CA GLU A 200 18.90 14.88 -14.33
C GLU A 200 19.17 14.14 -13.03
N THR A 201 18.67 12.93 -12.94
CA THR A 201 18.78 12.09 -11.74
C THR A 201 19.69 10.91 -12.00
N LEU A 202 20.50 10.56 -10.99
CA LEU A 202 21.34 9.36 -10.95
C LEU A 202 20.86 8.45 -9.83
N ILE A 203 20.41 7.25 -10.17
CA ILE A 203 19.78 6.29 -9.25
C ILE A 203 20.75 5.14 -9.03
N ILE A 204 21.12 4.87 -7.79
CA ILE A 204 22.15 3.89 -7.41
C ILE A 204 21.49 2.61 -6.88
N GLN A 205 21.95 1.46 -7.39
CA GLN A 205 21.64 0.12 -6.89
C GLN A 205 22.94 -0.59 -6.49
N PRO A 206 23.37 -0.50 -5.23
CA PRO A 206 24.68 -1.02 -4.84
C PRO A 206 24.72 -2.55 -4.72
N ASN A 207 23.58 -3.20 -4.61
CA ASN A 207 23.46 -4.64 -4.44
C ASN A 207 24.32 -5.17 -3.28
N ILE A 208 24.00 -4.71 -2.07
CA ILE A 208 24.61 -5.18 -0.82
C ILE A 208 23.68 -6.24 -0.22
N ASP A 209 24.20 -7.44 0.04
CA ASP A 209 23.40 -8.53 0.61
C ASP A 209 22.80 -8.12 1.97
N PRO A 210 21.46 -8.07 2.11
CA PRO A 210 20.82 -7.65 3.35
C PRO A 210 20.96 -8.67 4.48
N TYR A 211 21.25 -9.92 4.18
CA TYR A 211 21.35 -11.00 5.16
C TYR A 211 22.77 -11.16 5.73
N ASN A 212 23.80 -11.01 4.89
CA ASN A 212 25.17 -11.33 5.25
C ASN A 212 26.05 -10.08 5.43
N ASP A 213 25.89 -9.05 4.58
CA ASP A 213 26.85 -7.95 4.49
C ASP A 213 26.34 -6.63 5.09
N LYS A 214 25.05 -6.31 4.90
CA LYS A 214 24.52 -4.95 5.11
C LYS A 214 24.74 -4.41 6.52
N PHE A 215 24.60 -5.23 7.55
CA PHE A 215 24.76 -4.85 8.95
C PHE A 215 26.11 -5.28 9.56
N ASP A 216 27.01 -5.83 8.73
CA ASP A 216 28.38 -6.08 9.17
C ASP A 216 29.16 -4.78 9.31
N ARG A 217 29.65 -4.51 10.51
CA ARG A 217 30.43 -3.30 10.83
C ARG A 217 31.77 -3.25 10.11
N GLY A 218 32.36 -4.41 9.81
CA GLY A 218 33.63 -4.51 9.10
C GLY A 218 33.54 -4.05 7.66
N SER A 219 32.41 -4.25 7.01
CA SER A 219 32.17 -3.88 5.61
C SER A 219 31.54 -2.49 5.44
N PHE A 220 31.16 -1.80 6.52
CA PHE A 220 30.45 -0.51 6.49
C PHE A 220 31.10 0.54 5.60
N TYR A 221 32.42 0.73 5.72
CA TYR A 221 33.16 1.69 4.90
C TYR A 221 33.14 1.30 3.41
N ALA A 222 33.44 0.02 3.11
CA ALA A 222 33.45 -0.50 1.75
C ALA A 222 32.08 -0.43 1.07
N GLN A 223 30.98 -0.64 1.81
CA GLN A 223 29.62 -0.49 1.29
C GLN A 223 29.35 0.93 0.82
N ASN A 224 29.71 1.94 1.61
CA ASN A 224 29.55 3.35 1.26
C ASN A 224 30.49 3.77 0.12
N GLN A 225 31.72 3.24 0.11
CA GLN A 225 32.65 3.44 -1.01
C GLN A 225 32.08 2.88 -2.33
N LYS A 226 31.46 1.70 -2.32
CA LYS A 226 30.80 1.09 -3.47
C LYS A 226 29.68 1.98 -4.04
N ILE A 227 28.88 2.63 -3.17
CA ILE A 227 27.83 3.57 -3.59
C ILE A 227 28.45 4.77 -4.34
N LEU A 228 29.50 5.36 -3.77
CA LEU A 228 30.21 6.49 -4.41
C LEU A 228 30.94 6.08 -5.70
N GLN A 229 31.48 4.87 -5.75
CA GLN A 229 32.10 4.34 -6.97
C GLN A 229 31.06 4.23 -8.10
N LEU A 230 29.93 3.58 -7.86
CA LEU A 230 28.83 3.48 -8.85
C LEU A 230 28.33 4.86 -9.28
N ALA A 231 28.28 5.82 -8.36
CA ALA A 231 27.94 7.19 -8.70
C ALA A 231 29.00 7.83 -9.61
N SER A 232 30.28 7.69 -9.28
CA SER A 232 31.40 8.28 -10.04
C SER A 232 31.51 7.76 -11.47
N GLU A 233 31.05 6.53 -11.73
CA GLU A 233 31.05 5.92 -13.06
C GLU A 233 29.99 6.52 -14.02
N LYS A 234 28.93 7.11 -13.46
CA LYS A 234 27.75 7.58 -14.23
C LYS A 234 27.44 9.06 -14.04
N ILE A 235 28.08 9.72 -13.07
CA ILE A 235 27.87 11.14 -12.78
C ILE A 235 28.23 12.01 -13.98
N SER A 236 27.48 13.05 -14.22
CA SER A 236 27.74 14.08 -15.22
C SER A 236 27.68 15.48 -14.61
N PRO A 237 28.26 16.51 -15.24
CA PRO A 237 28.11 17.90 -14.78
C PRO A 237 26.65 18.42 -14.80
N LYS A 238 25.73 17.64 -15.37
CA LYS A 238 24.29 17.97 -15.44
C LYS A 238 23.47 17.22 -14.40
N THR A 239 24.09 16.33 -13.63
CA THR A 239 23.37 15.56 -12.60
C THR A 239 22.99 16.46 -11.44
N ASP A 240 21.69 16.66 -11.25
CA ASP A 240 21.14 17.49 -10.18
C ASP A 240 20.96 16.70 -8.87
N LEU A 241 20.54 15.44 -8.97
CA LEU A 241 20.19 14.61 -7.81
C LEU A 241 20.73 13.19 -7.94
N ILE A 242 21.45 12.73 -6.93
CA ILE A 242 21.75 11.32 -6.72
C ILE A 242 20.71 10.73 -5.73
N VAL A 243 20.18 9.54 -6.02
CA VAL A 243 19.30 8.80 -5.12
C VAL A 243 19.90 7.44 -4.80
N ALA A 244 20.21 7.21 -3.53
CA ALA A 244 20.74 5.98 -2.99
C ALA A 244 19.70 5.27 -2.08
N PRO A 245 19.78 3.94 -1.89
CA PRO A 245 18.68 3.17 -1.31
C PRO A 245 18.50 3.37 0.19
N GLU A 246 17.43 2.75 0.73
CA GLU A 246 17.08 2.68 2.15
C GLU A 246 18.21 2.10 2.98
N THR A 247 18.46 2.70 4.18
CA THR A 247 19.49 2.26 5.13
C THR A 247 20.86 1.98 4.49
N ALA A 248 21.24 2.77 3.47
CA ALA A 248 22.55 2.66 2.83
C ALA A 248 23.67 3.03 3.81
N ILE A 249 23.46 4.02 4.67
CA ILE A 249 24.26 4.28 5.86
C ILE A 249 23.69 3.41 6.99
N SER A 250 24.13 2.15 7.07
CA SER A 250 23.54 1.12 7.93
C SER A 250 23.93 1.24 9.41
N ALA A 251 25.09 1.80 9.72
CA ALA A 251 25.51 2.04 11.09
C ALA A 251 24.73 3.22 11.70
N SER A 252 23.97 2.96 12.77
CA SER A 252 23.20 4.00 13.45
C SER A 252 24.10 5.07 14.06
N PHE A 253 23.79 6.32 13.79
CA PHE A 253 24.52 7.47 14.32
C PHE A 253 23.59 8.52 14.93
N PHE A 254 24.16 9.30 15.85
CA PHE A 254 23.46 10.41 16.49
C PHE A 254 23.37 11.61 15.53
N GLU A 255 22.15 12.04 15.15
CA GLU A 255 21.95 13.04 14.12
C GLU A 255 22.76 14.34 14.29
N PRO A 256 22.83 14.95 15.48
CA PRO A 256 23.67 16.14 15.71
C PRO A 256 25.19 15.89 15.51
N ARG A 257 25.61 14.64 15.43
CA ARG A 257 27.01 14.26 15.18
C ARG A 257 27.26 13.68 13.80
N LEU A 258 26.42 14.00 12.82
CA LEU A 258 26.57 13.54 11.42
C LEU A 258 28.01 13.80 10.90
N THR A 259 28.57 14.97 11.18
CA THR A 259 29.91 15.35 10.72
C THR A 259 31.05 14.50 11.30
N SER A 260 30.77 13.74 12.37
CA SER A 260 31.75 12.89 13.04
C SER A 260 31.72 11.44 12.56
N ILE A 261 30.76 11.05 11.71
CA ILE A 261 30.74 9.68 11.17
C ILE A 261 31.80 9.51 10.08
N MET A 262 32.45 8.35 10.08
CA MET A 262 33.60 8.06 9.22
C MET A 262 33.34 8.25 7.71
N VAL A 263 32.10 8.00 7.25
CA VAL A 263 31.73 8.06 5.84
C VAL A 263 31.27 9.46 5.41
N TYR A 264 30.93 10.37 6.33
CA TYR A 264 30.42 11.70 5.98
C TYR A 264 31.38 12.53 5.14
N PRO A 265 32.70 12.61 5.46
CA PRO A 265 33.64 13.34 4.59
C PRO A 265 33.64 12.84 3.16
N MET A 266 33.54 11.52 2.93
CA MET A 266 33.50 10.95 1.59
C MET A 266 32.32 11.50 0.78
N TYR A 267 31.11 11.48 1.35
CA TYR A 267 29.91 12.03 0.70
C TYR A 267 30.05 13.53 0.48
N ARG A 268 30.38 14.28 1.54
CA ARG A 268 30.52 15.74 1.48
C ARG A 268 31.48 16.18 0.40
N ASP A 269 32.66 15.57 0.33
CA ASP A 269 33.71 15.97 -0.61
C ASP A 269 33.36 15.59 -2.03
N SER A 270 32.79 14.40 -2.25
CA SER A 270 32.26 13.99 -3.56
C SER A 270 31.17 14.91 -4.07
N LEU A 271 30.17 15.24 -3.21
CA LEU A 271 29.09 16.14 -3.60
C LEU A 271 29.55 17.55 -3.93
N LYS A 272 30.58 18.05 -3.23
CA LYS A 272 31.22 19.35 -3.56
C LYS A 272 31.91 19.30 -4.92
N ILE A 273 32.67 18.22 -5.22
CA ILE A 273 33.35 18.06 -6.50
C ILE A 273 32.33 17.95 -7.65
N TRP A 274 31.27 17.20 -7.45
CA TRP A 274 30.25 16.95 -8.47
C TRP A 274 29.21 18.08 -8.57
N ASN A 275 29.17 18.98 -7.59
CA ASN A 275 28.16 20.04 -7.44
C ASN A 275 26.74 19.51 -7.59
N THR A 276 26.41 18.42 -6.86
CA THR A 276 25.13 17.71 -6.91
C THR A 276 24.57 17.43 -5.51
N GLU A 277 23.29 17.14 -5.42
CA GLU A 277 22.60 16.81 -4.17
C GLU A 277 22.36 15.31 -4.06
N LEU A 278 22.20 14.79 -2.84
CA LEU A 278 22.04 13.37 -2.55
C LEU A 278 20.86 13.12 -1.61
N LEU A 279 19.95 12.24 -2.02
CA LEU A 279 18.98 11.60 -1.15
C LEU A 279 19.46 10.17 -0.86
N ILE A 280 19.67 9.83 0.42
CA ILE A 280 20.19 8.53 0.85
C ILE A 280 19.46 8.04 2.11
N GLY A 281 19.20 6.74 2.20
CA GLY A 281 18.66 6.13 3.41
C GLY A 281 19.73 5.93 4.48
N ALA A 282 19.39 6.21 5.73
CA ALA A 282 20.29 6.07 6.87
C ALA A 282 19.58 5.49 8.09
N SER A 283 20.33 4.78 8.93
CA SER A 283 19.93 4.47 10.30
C SER A 283 20.39 5.60 11.21
N THR A 284 19.45 6.26 11.90
CA THR A 284 19.78 7.39 12.80
C THR A 284 19.24 7.18 14.19
N MET A 285 19.70 8.00 15.14
CA MET A 285 19.19 8.02 16.50
C MET A 285 19.16 9.44 17.07
N LYS A 286 18.20 9.65 17.97
CA LYS A 286 18.05 10.90 18.76
C LYS A 286 18.01 10.57 20.24
N MET A 287 18.51 11.49 21.06
CA MET A 287 18.43 11.43 22.52
C MET A 287 17.48 12.52 23.03
N PHE A 288 16.71 12.17 24.05
CA PHE A 288 15.74 13.03 24.71
C PHE A 288 15.97 13.00 26.22
N GLY A 289 15.70 14.12 26.90
CA GLY A 289 15.73 14.17 28.37
C GLY A 289 14.60 13.34 28.98
N ASP A 290 13.42 13.42 28.38
CA ASP A 290 12.22 12.70 28.80
C ASP A 290 11.77 11.68 27.75
N LYS A 291 10.86 10.78 28.14
CA LYS A 291 10.28 9.79 27.23
C LYS A 291 9.47 10.49 26.12
N ASN A 292 10.03 10.52 24.89
CA ASN A 292 9.42 11.21 23.74
C ASN A 292 8.25 10.43 23.13
N SER A 293 8.39 9.10 23.06
CA SER A 293 7.40 8.23 22.44
C SER A 293 7.39 6.82 23.07
N ARG A 294 6.57 5.94 22.50
CA ARG A 294 6.51 4.53 22.92
C ARG A 294 7.77 3.73 22.54
N SER A 295 8.46 4.15 21.48
CA SER A 295 9.71 3.52 21.02
C SER A 295 10.95 4.03 21.77
N SER A 296 10.79 5.02 22.65
CA SER A 296 11.88 5.55 23.47
C SER A 296 12.38 4.53 24.48
N ARG A 297 13.69 4.28 24.48
CA ARG A 297 14.38 3.35 25.39
C ARG A 297 15.19 4.13 26.40
N LEU A 298 15.07 3.76 27.69
CA LEU A 298 15.84 4.36 28.75
C LEU A 298 17.31 3.91 28.64
N THR A 299 18.23 4.85 28.69
CA THR A 299 19.68 4.62 28.72
C THR A 299 20.18 4.59 30.17
N ASN A 300 21.38 4.05 30.39
CA ASN A 300 21.96 3.94 31.74
C ASN A 300 22.21 5.31 32.42
N ASP A 301 22.31 6.39 31.66
CA ASP A 301 22.50 7.75 32.16
C ASP A 301 21.17 8.50 32.41
N GLY A 302 20.03 7.78 32.36
CA GLY A 302 18.70 8.34 32.67
C GLY A 302 18.04 9.10 31.52
N ARG A 303 18.65 9.18 30.35
CA ARG A 303 18.06 9.77 29.16
C ARG A 303 17.30 8.73 28.33
N TYR A 304 16.58 9.17 27.33
CA TYR A 304 15.87 8.30 26.40
C TYR A 304 16.49 8.37 25.01
N ILE A 305 16.60 7.22 24.35
CA ILE A 305 17.09 7.11 22.97
C ILE A 305 16.02 6.52 22.06
N GLU A 306 15.89 7.06 20.86
CA GLU A 306 15.08 6.49 19.78
C GLU A 306 15.93 6.27 18.54
N TYR A 307 15.69 5.14 17.86
CA TYR A 307 16.30 4.79 16.58
C TYR A 307 15.29 4.99 15.46
N TYR A 308 15.78 5.45 14.30
CA TYR A 308 14.93 5.78 13.16
C TYR A 308 15.49 5.20 11.86
N ASN A 309 14.57 4.78 10.98
CA ASN A 309 14.83 4.61 9.57
C ASN A 309 14.61 5.97 8.90
N THR A 310 15.60 6.52 8.24
CA THR A 310 15.65 7.95 7.89
C THR A 310 16.00 8.16 6.42
N SER A 311 15.28 9.05 5.75
CA SER A 311 15.72 9.71 4.54
C SER A 311 16.63 10.87 4.93
N LEU A 312 17.89 10.80 4.51
CA LEU A 312 18.90 11.84 4.70
C LEU A 312 19.13 12.57 3.39
N PHE A 313 18.99 13.88 3.41
CA PHE A 313 19.33 14.75 2.28
C PHE A 313 20.61 15.50 2.57
N LEU A 314 21.57 15.41 1.63
CA LEU A 314 22.85 16.09 1.67
C LEU A 314 22.99 17.00 0.47
N SER A 315 23.40 18.24 0.72
CA SER A 315 23.67 19.26 -0.31
C SER A 315 25.01 19.93 -0.04
N PRO A 316 25.77 20.32 -1.06
CA PRO A 316 26.99 21.10 -0.88
C PRO A 316 26.76 22.43 -0.17
N ASN A 317 25.56 23.01 -0.33
CA ASN A 317 25.27 24.40 0.00
C ASN A 317 24.22 24.55 1.13
N LYS A 318 23.73 23.45 1.71
CA LYS A 318 22.72 23.46 2.78
C LYS A 318 23.12 22.53 3.91
N GLU A 319 22.57 22.76 5.08
CA GLU A 319 22.62 21.79 6.17
C GLU A 319 21.90 20.50 5.80
N ALA A 320 22.34 19.39 6.38
CA ALA A 320 21.71 18.09 6.18
C ALA A 320 20.28 18.07 6.74
N GLU A 321 19.35 17.51 5.97
CA GLU A 321 17.96 17.37 6.39
C GLU A 321 17.63 15.89 6.64
N PHE A 322 16.88 15.64 7.73
CA PHE A 322 16.48 14.30 8.18
C PHE A 322 14.96 14.20 8.20
N ILE A 323 14.41 13.24 7.47
CA ILE A 323 12.99 12.89 7.53
C ILE A 323 12.88 11.41 7.89
N HIS A 324 12.26 11.12 9.04
CA HIS A 324 12.11 9.76 9.51
C HIS A 324 10.92 9.07 8.83
N LYS A 325 11.04 7.75 8.68
CA LYS A 325 9.96 6.91 8.15
C LYS A 325 8.72 7.01 9.04
N SER A 326 7.55 7.25 8.42
CA SER A 326 6.26 7.40 9.08
C SER A 326 5.45 6.10 9.12
N LYS A 327 5.51 5.30 8.05
CA LYS A 327 4.77 4.04 7.90
C LYS A 327 5.71 2.86 8.11
N LEU A 328 5.80 2.42 9.35
CA LEU A 328 6.67 1.32 9.76
C LEU A 328 6.04 -0.04 9.42
N VAL A 329 6.88 -1.02 9.09
CA VAL A 329 6.46 -2.40 8.82
C VAL A 329 6.10 -3.08 10.14
N ALA A 330 4.85 -3.52 10.27
CA ALA A 330 4.36 -4.21 11.44
C ALA A 330 5.12 -5.53 11.69
N GLY A 331 5.52 -5.78 12.93
CA GLY A 331 6.27 -6.96 13.36
C GLY A 331 7.78 -6.88 13.13
N VAL A 332 8.26 -5.99 12.25
CA VAL A 332 9.69 -5.84 11.91
C VAL A 332 10.25 -4.51 12.44
N GLU A 333 9.62 -3.40 12.05
CA GLU A 333 10.08 -2.06 12.46
C GLU A 333 9.29 -1.52 13.66
N HIS A 334 8.10 -2.02 13.88
CA HIS A 334 7.35 -1.76 15.11
C HIS A 334 6.46 -2.95 15.47
N ILE A 335 6.17 -3.09 16.77
CA ILE A 335 5.29 -4.11 17.29
C ILE A 335 3.93 -3.47 17.57
N PRO A 336 2.89 -3.82 16.76
CA PRO A 336 1.57 -3.23 16.91
C PRO A 336 1.00 -3.45 18.31
N TYR A 337 0.47 -2.39 18.91
CA TYR A 337 -0.22 -2.42 20.21
C TYR A 337 0.59 -2.99 21.39
N SER A 338 1.92 -3.17 21.28
CA SER A 338 2.76 -3.73 22.35
C SER A 338 2.64 -2.95 23.67
N TYR A 339 2.37 -1.66 23.61
CA TYR A 339 2.13 -0.84 24.79
C TYR A 339 0.92 -1.31 25.62
N TYR A 340 -0.11 -1.83 24.96
CA TYR A 340 -1.32 -2.32 25.64
C TYR A 340 -1.23 -3.82 25.97
N ILE A 341 -0.45 -4.56 25.18
CA ILE A 341 -0.30 -6.01 25.28
C ILE A 341 1.20 -6.32 25.28
N PRO A 342 1.87 -6.28 26.46
CA PRO A 342 3.33 -6.48 26.58
C PRO A 342 3.84 -7.80 25.99
N PHE A 343 3.02 -8.84 25.99
CA PHE A 343 3.33 -10.13 25.35
C PHE A 343 3.75 -9.98 23.87
N PHE A 344 3.26 -8.96 23.17
CA PHE A 344 3.65 -8.73 21.78
C PHE A 344 5.11 -8.30 21.64
N ASP A 345 5.74 -7.73 22.66
CA ASP A 345 7.18 -7.38 22.62
C ASP A 345 8.07 -8.63 22.52
N GLU A 346 7.62 -9.79 23.01
CA GLU A 346 8.30 -11.07 22.90
C GLU A 346 8.26 -11.65 21.46
N LEU A 347 7.34 -11.14 20.63
CA LEU A 347 7.18 -11.55 19.23
C LEU A 347 8.02 -10.70 18.26
N ALA A 348 8.89 -9.83 18.79
CA ALA A 348 9.78 -9.00 17.98
C ALA A 348 10.67 -9.85 17.07
N ILE A 349 10.69 -9.51 15.79
CA ILE A 349 11.49 -10.19 14.78
C ILE A 349 12.85 -9.49 14.68
N ASP A 350 13.93 -10.21 14.93
CA ASP A 350 15.29 -9.71 14.69
C ASP A 350 15.68 -9.98 13.24
N ASN A 351 15.74 -8.91 12.46
CA ASN A 351 16.21 -8.95 11.06
C ASN A 351 17.61 -8.32 10.90
N GLY A 352 18.45 -8.39 11.94
CA GLY A 352 19.84 -7.89 11.89
C GLY A 352 20.00 -6.37 12.04
N GLY A 353 18.92 -5.66 12.32
CA GLY A 353 18.92 -4.21 12.58
C GLY A 353 18.76 -3.89 14.06
N THR A 354 18.04 -2.81 14.36
CA THR A 354 17.71 -2.43 15.75
C THR A 354 16.56 -3.30 16.28
N ILE A 355 16.79 -4.07 17.32
CA ILE A 355 15.74 -4.88 17.98
C ILE A 355 14.72 -3.95 18.65
N GLY A 356 13.43 -4.25 18.46
CA GLY A 356 12.30 -3.50 19.02
C GLY A 356 11.79 -2.36 18.12
N SER A 357 10.79 -1.63 18.59
CA SER A 357 10.12 -0.58 17.79
C SER A 357 11.04 0.59 17.47
N LEU A 358 11.02 1.04 16.21
CA LEU A 358 11.63 2.28 15.76
C LEU A 358 10.74 3.48 16.08
N GLY A 359 11.35 4.66 16.18
CA GLY A 359 10.65 5.93 16.16
C GLY A 359 10.07 6.23 14.78
N LYS A 360 9.01 7.02 14.73
CA LYS A 360 8.37 7.42 13.48
C LYS A 360 8.17 8.92 13.38
N GLU A 361 8.16 9.46 12.17
CA GLU A 361 7.78 10.85 11.92
C GLU A 361 6.31 11.06 12.28
N LYS A 362 6.01 12.17 12.94
CA LYS A 362 4.65 12.49 13.43
C LYS A 362 3.76 13.10 12.35
N SER A 363 4.37 13.78 11.38
CA SER A 363 3.68 14.46 10.27
C SER A 363 4.33 14.12 8.94
N VAL A 364 3.56 14.14 7.88
CA VAL A 364 4.10 13.96 6.53
C VAL A 364 4.96 15.16 6.17
N LYS A 365 6.12 14.91 5.58
CA LYS A 365 7.10 15.92 5.19
C LYS A 365 7.58 15.73 3.76
N ILE A 366 8.11 16.80 3.18
CA ILE A 366 8.80 16.82 1.89
C ILE A 366 10.16 17.49 2.07
N MET A 367 11.06 17.33 1.10
CA MET A 367 12.39 17.96 1.10
C MET A 367 12.47 19.06 0.03
N GLU A 368 13.13 20.15 0.37
CA GLU A 368 13.42 21.26 -0.56
C GLU A 368 14.83 21.11 -1.11
N THR A 369 14.94 21.00 -2.42
CA THR A 369 16.21 20.91 -3.16
C THR A 369 16.54 22.25 -3.81
N SER A 370 17.70 22.35 -4.46
CA SER A 370 18.06 23.52 -5.25
C SER A 370 17.22 23.67 -6.52
N PHE A 371 16.57 22.60 -6.96
CA PHE A 371 15.82 22.54 -8.22
C PHE A 371 14.29 22.47 -8.02
N GLY A 372 13.77 22.15 -6.83
CA GLY A 372 12.33 22.02 -6.55
C GLY A 372 12.08 21.21 -5.30
N LYS A 373 10.85 20.70 -5.13
CA LYS A 373 10.43 19.95 -3.96
C LYS A 373 10.29 18.47 -4.28
N ILE A 374 10.86 17.60 -3.45
CA ILE A 374 10.79 16.15 -3.63
C ILE A 374 10.07 15.49 -2.46
N ALA A 375 9.37 14.37 -2.74
CA ALA A 375 8.79 13.49 -1.75
C ALA A 375 9.78 12.35 -1.44
N PRO A 376 10.46 12.32 -0.29
CA PRO A 376 11.21 11.15 0.15
C PRO A 376 10.23 10.09 0.66
N ILE A 377 10.26 8.90 0.08
CA ILE A 377 9.34 7.81 0.38
C ILE A 377 10.19 6.59 0.74
N VAL A 378 10.09 6.12 1.98
CA VAL A 378 10.92 5.01 2.45
C VAL A 378 10.15 3.70 2.33
N CYS A 379 10.56 2.87 1.36
CA CYS A 379 10.15 1.47 1.24
C CYS A 379 8.62 1.27 1.33
N TYR A 380 8.15 0.68 2.43
CA TYR A 380 6.75 0.36 2.68
C TYR A 380 5.81 1.58 2.61
N GLU A 381 6.29 2.80 2.82
CA GLU A 381 5.48 4.01 2.67
C GLU A 381 4.88 4.15 1.26
N SER A 382 5.58 3.64 0.23
CA SER A 382 5.13 3.67 -1.15
C SER A 382 3.86 2.85 -1.42
N VAL A 383 3.50 1.94 -0.53
CA VAL A 383 2.26 1.15 -0.64
C VAL A 383 1.03 1.94 -0.16
N PHE A 384 1.23 2.98 0.66
CA PHE A 384 0.16 3.82 1.20
C PHE A 384 -0.18 4.98 0.27
N SER A 385 -1.27 4.84 -0.49
CA SER A 385 -1.73 5.84 -1.46
C SER A 385 -1.90 7.23 -0.86
N GLU A 386 -2.61 7.36 0.26
CA GLU A 386 -2.88 8.65 0.89
C GLU A 386 -1.62 9.32 1.46
N PHE A 387 -0.64 8.54 1.94
CA PHE A 387 0.63 9.08 2.42
C PHE A 387 1.38 9.80 1.28
N VAL A 388 1.49 9.15 0.12
CA VAL A 388 2.15 9.74 -1.07
C VAL A 388 1.36 10.91 -1.63
N ALA A 389 0.02 10.83 -1.61
CA ALA A 389 -0.84 11.93 -2.04
C ALA A 389 -0.69 13.16 -1.11
N GLU A 390 -0.50 12.95 0.19
CA GLU A 390 -0.26 14.05 1.14
C GLU A 390 1.09 14.75 0.89
N GLN A 391 2.16 14.00 0.59
CA GLN A 391 3.44 14.61 0.18
C GLN A 391 3.29 15.43 -1.09
N SER A 392 2.52 14.92 -2.07
CA SER A 392 2.22 15.66 -3.30
C SER A 392 1.41 16.93 -3.03
N ARG A 393 0.47 16.90 -2.08
CA ARG A 393 -0.34 18.06 -1.64
C ARG A 393 0.50 19.12 -0.92
N LEU A 394 1.54 18.70 -0.20
CA LEU A 394 2.53 19.60 0.40
C LEU A 394 3.43 20.28 -0.65
N GLY A 395 3.28 19.93 -1.91
CA GLY A 395 3.94 20.56 -3.05
C GLY A 395 5.11 19.76 -3.63
N ALA A 396 5.27 18.48 -3.30
CA ALA A 396 6.28 17.65 -3.96
C ALA A 396 6.02 17.57 -5.47
N GLU A 397 7.06 17.77 -6.26
CA GLU A 397 7.03 17.80 -7.72
C GLU A 397 7.62 16.52 -8.33
N LEU A 398 8.37 15.75 -7.54
CA LEU A 398 9.00 14.47 -7.90
C LEU A 398 8.86 13.51 -6.72
N LEU A 399 8.50 12.25 -7.01
CA LEU A 399 8.44 11.17 -6.01
C LEU A 399 9.75 10.39 -6.00
N CYS A 400 10.38 10.25 -4.84
CA CYS A 400 11.67 9.59 -4.67
C CYS A 400 11.54 8.42 -3.70
N VAL A 401 11.42 7.19 -4.20
CA VAL A 401 11.35 5.98 -3.38
C VAL A 401 12.75 5.43 -3.13
N ILE A 402 13.08 5.23 -1.85
CA ILE A 402 14.30 4.53 -1.43
C ILE A 402 13.91 3.25 -0.69
N THR A 403 14.49 2.10 -1.05
CA THR A 403 14.01 0.81 -0.54
C THR A 403 15.09 -0.28 -0.47
N ASN A 404 14.77 -1.37 0.24
CA ASN A 404 15.57 -2.59 0.27
C ASN A 404 14.66 -3.82 0.16
N ASP A 405 14.46 -4.31 -1.06
CA ASP A 405 13.55 -5.43 -1.34
C ASP A 405 14.20 -6.82 -1.23
N GLY A 406 15.50 -6.89 -0.93
CA GLY A 406 16.26 -8.15 -0.85
C GLY A 406 15.73 -9.15 0.17
N TRP A 407 15.00 -8.67 1.18
CA TRP A 407 14.37 -9.50 2.21
C TRP A 407 13.42 -10.58 1.68
N TRP A 408 12.93 -10.43 0.46
CA TRP A 408 11.95 -11.36 -0.13
C TRP A 408 12.56 -12.35 -1.10
N LYS A 409 13.89 -12.32 -1.30
CA LYS A 409 14.61 -13.15 -2.30
C LYS A 409 14.03 -12.94 -3.71
N ASP A 410 14.37 -13.80 -4.67
CA ASP A 410 13.77 -13.75 -6.02
C ASP A 410 12.35 -14.32 -6.01
N THR A 411 11.39 -13.52 -5.58
CA THR A 411 9.98 -13.89 -5.44
C THR A 411 9.08 -12.80 -6.03
N PRO A 412 7.76 -13.02 -6.13
CA PRO A 412 6.83 -11.98 -6.54
C PRO A 412 6.82 -10.72 -5.66
N GLY A 413 7.32 -10.77 -4.42
CA GLY A 413 7.24 -9.67 -3.47
C GLY A 413 7.84 -8.37 -3.98
N TYR A 414 9.10 -8.39 -4.43
CA TYR A 414 9.76 -7.18 -4.95
C TYR A 414 9.15 -6.71 -6.28
N LYS A 415 8.64 -7.64 -7.11
CA LYS A 415 7.95 -7.31 -8.37
C LYS A 415 6.64 -6.57 -8.10
N GLN A 416 5.87 -7.04 -7.12
CA GLN A 416 4.65 -6.38 -6.66
C GLN A 416 4.97 -4.99 -6.09
N HIS A 417 5.97 -4.89 -5.21
CA HIS A 417 6.36 -3.63 -4.61
C HIS A 417 6.79 -2.59 -5.66
N PHE A 418 7.60 -2.99 -6.64
CA PHE A 418 7.97 -2.14 -7.77
C PHE A 418 6.74 -1.72 -8.59
N SER A 419 5.82 -2.66 -8.86
CA SER A 419 4.62 -2.37 -9.65
C SER A 419 3.67 -1.39 -8.93
N PHE A 420 3.61 -1.39 -7.59
CA PHE A 420 2.77 -0.45 -6.84
C PHE A 420 3.27 0.99 -6.94
N ALA A 421 4.57 1.22 -7.12
CA ALA A 421 5.10 2.54 -7.41
C ALA A 421 4.49 3.17 -8.67
N ARG A 422 4.10 2.35 -9.67
CA ARG A 422 3.40 2.80 -10.88
C ARG A 422 2.03 3.41 -10.57
N LEU A 423 1.35 2.85 -9.56
CA LEU A 423 0.05 3.39 -9.10
C LEU A 423 0.23 4.78 -8.47
N ARG A 424 1.28 4.95 -7.65
CA ARG A 424 1.61 6.26 -7.02
C ARG A 424 1.86 7.33 -8.06
N ALA A 425 2.58 6.98 -9.14
CA ALA A 425 2.84 7.89 -10.23
C ALA A 425 1.54 8.36 -10.93
N ILE A 426 0.61 7.42 -11.19
CA ILE A 426 -0.70 7.73 -11.82
C ILE A 426 -1.58 8.57 -10.91
N GLU A 427 -1.73 8.17 -9.64
CA GLU A 427 -2.58 8.84 -8.67
C GLU A 427 -2.20 10.31 -8.49
N ASN A 428 -0.90 10.61 -8.53
CA ASN A 428 -0.38 11.95 -8.28
C ASN A 428 0.05 12.70 -9.55
N ARG A 429 0.05 12.05 -10.72
CA ARG A 429 0.58 12.59 -11.99
C ARG A 429 1.98 13.18 -11.84
N LYS A 430 2.85 12.42 -11.16
CA LYS A 430 4.23 12.79 -10.92
C LYS A 430 5.18 11.73 -11.49
N TRP A 431 6.36 12.19 -11.93
CA TRP A 431 7.48 11.28 -12.14
C TRP A 431 7.85 10.62 -10.82
N LEU A 432 8.24 9.36 -10.90
CA LEU A 432 8.72 8.62 -9.75
C LEU A 432 10.06 7.98 -10.09
N ILE A 433 11.07 8.27 -9.24
CA ILE A 433 12.36 7.60 -9.28
C ILE A 433 12.47 6.67 -8.06
N ARG A 434 13.06 5.50 -8.25
CA ARG A 434 13.16 4.47 -7.23
C ARG A 434 14.56 3.91 -7.18
N SER A 435 15.20 4.02 -6.02
CA SER A 435 16.48 3.40 -5.72
C SER A 435 16.26 2.23 -4.76
N ALA A 436 16.62 1.04 -5.19
CA ALA A 436 16.58 -0.19 -4.41
C ALA A 436 17.99 -0.68 -4.12
N ASN A 437 18.23 -1.24 -2.93
CA ASN A 437 19.53 -1.84 -2.63
C ASN A 437 19.78 -3.10 -3.47
N THR A 438 18.91 -4.09 -3.34
CA THR A 438 18.98 -5.40 -4.03
C THR A 438 17.71 -5.71 -4.85
N GLY A 439 16.79 -4.78 -4.97
CA GLY A 439 15.55 -4.93 -5.70
C GLY A 439 15.68 -4.53 -7.16
N LYS A 440 14.62 -3.92 -7.67
CA LYS A 440 14.63 -3.20 -8.94
C LYS A 440 14.60 -1.70 -8.69
N SER A 441 15.60 -1.01 -9.18
CA SER A 441 15.60 0.45 -9.29
C SER A 441 14.95 0.86 -10.60
N GLY A 442 14.42 2.08 -10.69
CA GLY A 442 13.81 2.49 -11.95
C GLY A 442 13.24 3.90 -11.96
N VAL A 443 12.80 4.28 -13.15
CA VAL A 443 12.16 5.55 -13.46
C VAL A 443 10.78 5.28 -14.05
N ILE A 444 9.76 5.86 -13.46
CA ILE A 444 8.36 5.65 -13.80
C ILE A 444 7.75 6.99 -14.21
N SER A 445 7.08 7.01 -15.36
CA SER A 445 6.39 8.19 -15.86
C SER A 445 5.11 8.49 -15.08
N PRO A 446 4.54 9.71 -15.20
CA PRO A 446 3.28 10.07 -14.57
C PRO A 446 2.07 9.25 -15.05
N THR A 447 2.21 8.47 -16.13
CA THR A 447 1.22 7.50 -16.61
C THR A 447 1.48 6.07 -16.13
N GLY A 448 2.46 5.89 -15.24
CA GLY A 448 2.81 4.59 -14.67
C GLY A 448 3.65 3.70 -15.61
N GLU A 449 4.18 4.24 -16.70
CA GLU A 449 5.07 3.49 -17.60
C GLU A 449 6.49 3.44 -17.04
N ILE A 450 7.10 2.28 -17.11
CA ILE A 450 8.50 2.08 -16.74
C ILE A 450 9.35 2.62 -17.90
N ILE A 451 10.15 3.65 -17.65
CA ILE A 451 11.03 4.29 -18.66
C ILE A 451 12.39 3.63 -18.65
N LYS A 452 12.90 3.34 -17.46
CA LYS A 452 14.13 2.60 -17.22
C LYS A 452 13.99 1.75 -15.98
N GLU A 453 14.61 0.58 -15.97
CA GLU A 453 14.75 -0.26 -14.77
C GLU A 453 16.09 -1.00 -14.78
N THR A 454 16.55 -1.38 -13.58
CA THR A 454 17.73 -2.23 -13.39
C THR A 454 17.32 -3.71 -13.30
N GLU A 455 18.29 -4.59 -13.43
CA GLU A 455 18.09 -6.02 -13.16
C GLU A 455 18.08 -6.31 -11.64
N TRP A 456 17.44 -7.42 -11.28
CA TRP A 456 17.42 -7.95 -9.91
C TRP A 456 18.81 -8.47 -9.52
N TRP A 457 19.26 -8.13 -8.30
CA TRP A 457 20.47 -8.66 -7.66
C TRP A 457 21.78 -8.35 -8.41
N ILE A 458 21.84 -7.23 -9.13
CA ILE A 458 23.01 -6.76 -9.87
C ILE A 458 23.35 -5.34 -9.39
N PRO A 459 24.62 -5.02 -9.08
CA PRO A 459 25.02 -3.63 -8.85
C PRO A 459 24.89 -2.84 -10.15
N ASP A 460 24.22 -1.68 -10.10
CA ASP A 460 24.01 -0.83 -11.28
C ASP A 460 23.74 0.63 -10.85
N ALA A 461 23.86 1.52 -11.82
CA ALA A 461 23.48 2.92 -11.70
C ALA A 461 22.83 3.38 -13.01
N ILE A 462 21.68 4.02 -12.93
CA ILE A 462 20.95 4.51 -14.10
C ILE A 462 20.72 6.02 -14.02
N THR A 463 20.91 6.71 -15.14
CA THR A 463 20.62 8.14 -15.28
C THR A 463 19.30 8.35 -16.00
N ALA A 464 18.55 9.35 -15.60
CA ALA A 464 17.33 9.76 -16.28
C ALA A 464 17.07 11.26 -16.15
N LYS A 465 16.45 11.83 -17.18
CA LYS A 465 15.90 13.17 -17.13
C LYS A 465 14.41 13.07 -16.85
N VAL A 466 13.96 13.73 -15.80
CA VAL A 466 12.57 13.76 -15.37
C VAL A 466 12.09 15.22 -15.27
N GLN A 467 10.80 15.44 -15.49
CA GLN A 467 10.19 16.76 -15.36
C GLN A 467 9.63 16.95 -13.96
N LEU A 468 9.79 18.14 -13.40
CA LEU A 468 9.09 18.53 -12.18
C LEU A 468 7.66 18.91 -12.51
N LEU A 469 6.71 18.27 -11.85
CA LEU A 469 5.28 18.47 -12.08
C LEU A 469 4.59 18.95 -10.81
N SER A 470 4.17 20.22 -10.78
CA SER A 470 3.50 20.83 -9.62
C SER A 470 1.98 20.63 -9.61
N GLN A 471 1.39 20.13 -10.71
CA GLN A 471 -0.06 19.92 -10.80
C GLN A 471 -0.59 18.93 -9.77
N GLU A 472 -1.77 19.21 -9.22
CA GLU A 472 -2.50 18.31 -8.33
C GLU A 472 -3.60 17.57 -9.08
N THR A 473 -3.73 16.28 -8.78
CA THR A 473 -4.89 15.48 -9.23
C THR A 473 -6.06 15.64 -8.25
N SER A 474 -7.24 15.18 -8.64
CA SER A 474 -8.36 15.11 -7.69
C SER A 474 -8.03 14.23 -6.49
N TYR A 475 -7.34 13.10 -6.73
CA TYR A 475 -6.91 12.21 -5.64
C TYR A 475 -5.89 12.89 -4.72
N THR A 476 -4.90 13.58 -5.26
CA THR A 476 -3.94 14.38 -4.46
C THR A 476 -4.68 15.38 -3.60
N LYS A 477 -5.63 16.12 -4.16
CA LYS A 477 -6.35 17.21 -3.46
C LYS A 477 -7.26 16.72 -2.34
N TYR A 478 -8.01 15.64 -2.58
CA TYR A 478 -9.09 15.21 -1.68
C TYR A 478 -8.79 13.92 -0.92
N GLY A 479 -7.74 13.18 -1.30
CA GLY A 479 -7.41 11.86 -0.75
C GLY A 479 -8.44 10.80 -1.10
N ASP A 480 -8.50 9.73 -0.31
CA ASP A 480 -9.42 8.61 -0.52
C ASP A 480 -10.85 8.91 -0.03
N ILE A 481 -11.59 9.72 -0.79
CA ILE A 481 -12.99 10.03 -0.49
C ILE A 481 -13.85 8.77 -0.54
N LEU A 482 -13.59 7.86 -1.50
CA LEU A 482 -14.40 6.64 -1.65
C LEU A 482 -14.26 5.73 -0.44
N GLY A 483 -13.03 5.51 0.04
CA GLY A 483 -12.76 4.72 1.22
C GLY A 483 -13.37 5.33 2.48
N ARG A 484 -13.12 6.62 2.73
CA ARG A 484 -13.69 7.34 3.89
C ARG A 484 -15.21 7.32 3.91
N SER A 485 -15.84 7.66 2.79
CA SER A 485 -17.31 7.67 2.69
C SER A 485 -17.87 6.26 2.86
N SER A 486 -17.19 5.24 2.31
CA SER A 486 -17.62 3.86 2.44
C SER A 486 -17.49 3.36 3.88
N ALA A 487 -16.41 3.70 4.59
CA ALA A 487 -16.24 3.33 6.00
C ALA A 487 -17.35 3.94 6.87
N PHE A 488 -17.65 5.23 6.65
CA PHE A 488 -18.74 5.91 7.33
C PHE A 488 -20.09 5.23 7.06
N LEU A 489 -20.43 5.01 5.80
CA LEU A 489 -21.69 4.39 5.40
C LEU A 489 -21.81 2.94 5.88
N ALA A 490 -20.71 2.17 5.87
CA ALA A 490 -20.68 0.80 6.35
C ALA A 490 -21.13 0.69 7.81
N VAL A 491 -20.72 1.62 8.68
CA VAL A 491 -21.14 1.66 10.08
C VAL A 491 -22.66 1.86 10.18
N PHE A 492 -23.22 2.82 9.45
CA PHE A 492 -24.68 3.09 9.49
C PHE A 492 -25.48 1.92 8.92
N ILE A 493 -25.04 1.34 7.79
CA ILE A 493 -25.69 0.17 7.21
C ILE A 493 -25.68 -1.00 8.21
N PHE A 494 -24.57 -1.20 8.90
CA PHE A 494 -24.44 -2.28 9.89
C PHE A 494 -25.35 -2.06 11.11
N ILE A 495 -25.36 -0.84 11.67
CA ILE A 495 -26.27 -0.48 12.79
C ILE A 495 -27.73 -0.68 12.36
N PHE A 496 -28.10 -0.27 11.14
CA PHE A 496 -29.42 -0.50 10.60
C PHE A 496 -29.75 -1.99 10.47
N ALA A 497 -28.81 -2.80 9.98
CA ALA A 497 -28.99 -4.25 9.91
C ALA A 497 -29.19 -4.89 11.30
N LEU A 498 -28.41 -4.45 12.30
CA LEU A 498 -28.57 -4.89 13.69
C LEU A 498 -29.95 -4.51 14.29
N SER A 499 -30.45 -3.31 13.96
CA SER A 499 -31.78 -2.88 14.42
C SER A 499 -32.93 -3.80 13.93
N LYS A 500 -32.75 -4.40 12.73
CA LYS A 500 -33.69 -5.37 12.17
C LYS A 500 -33.63 -6.75 12.85
N ILE A 501 -32.48 -7.09 13.44
CA ILE A 501 -32.35 -8.31 14.28
C ILE A 501 -33.09 -8.13 15.59
N ILE A 502 -32.94 -6.96 16.24
CA ILE A 502 -33.53 -6.68 17.58
C ILE A 502 -35.05 -6.46 17.49
N LYS A 503 -35.53 -5.83 16.40
CA LYS A 503 -36.97 -5.61 16.15
C LYS A 503 -37.38 -6.34 14.86
N PRO A 504 -37.59 -7.66 14.89
CA PRO A 504 -38.14 -8.36 13.74
C PRO A 504 -39.55 -7.80 13.41
N ASN A 505 -39.77 -7.52 12.10
CA ASN A 505 -41.05 -6.98 11.66
C ASN A 505 -42.21 -7.81 12.19
N SER A 506 -43.19 -7.18 12.84
CA SER A 506 -44.40 -7.80 13.37
C SER A 506 -45.26 -8.51 12.30
N ILE A 507 -45.02 -8.23 11.04
CA ILE A 507 -45.72 -8.83 9.88
C ILE A 507 -45.33 -10.29 9.64
N GLU A 508 -44.14 -10.75 10.01
CA GLU A 508 -43.76 -12.16 9.86
C GLU A 508 -44.33 -13.09 10.95
N LYS A 509 -44.79 -12.55 12.07
CA LYS A 509 -45.46 -13.35 13.15
C LYS A 509 -46.82 -13.86 12.73
N SER A 510 -47.49 -13.23 11.76
CA SER A 510 -48.86 -13.59 11.32
C SER A 510 -48.92 -14.83 10.41
N ASN A 511 -47.78 -15.26 9.85
CA ASN A 511 -47.72 -16.38 8.90
C ASN A 511 -47.01 -17.64 9.44
N ARG A 512 -46.91 -17.80 10.74
CA ARG A 512 -46.47 -19.10 11.30
C ARG A 512 -47.63 -20.09 11.33
N PRO A 513 -47.44 -21.35 10.90
CA PRO A 513 -48.52 -22.35 10.81
C PRO A 513 -49.26 -22.70 12.10
N GLN A 514 -48.80 -22.21 13.27
CA GLN A 514 -49.45 -22.52 14.58
C GLN A 514 -50.77 -21.80 14.79
N ASP A 515 -51.11 -20.75 14.03
CA ASP A 515 -52.39 -20.08 14.18
C ASP A 515 -53.53 -20.71 13.35
N ALA A 516 -53.20 -21.61 12.42
CA ALA A 516 -54.18 -22.36 11.64
C ALA A 516 -54.86 -23.46 12.44
N GLU A 517 -54.16 -24.09 13.41
CA GLU A 517 -54.72 -25.15 14.25
C GLU A 517 -55.69 -24.61 15.33
N LYS A 518 -55.54 -23.38 15.80
CA LYS A 518 -56.47 -22.78 16.78
C LYS A 518 -57.79 -22.33 16.17
N LYS A 519 -57.82 -21.99 14.88
CA LYS A 519 -59.06 -21.58 14.18
C LYS A 519 -59.91 -22.78 13.70
N SER A 520 -59.33 -23.97 13.57
CA SER A 520 -60.10 -25.16 13.22
C SER A 520 -60.82 -25.79 14.44
N LYS A 521 -60.30 -25.63 15.66
CA LYS A 521 -60.93 -26.14 16.88
C LYS A 521 -62.11 -25.30 17.42
N ASN A 522 -62.24 -24.03 17.01
CA ASN A 522 -63.36 -23.15 17.39
C ASN A 522 -64.55 -23.16 16.41
N LYS A 523 -64.53 -24.02 15.39
CA LYS A 523 -65.67 -24.21 14.46
C LYS A 523 -66.41 -25.54 14.65
N GLN A 524 -66.06 -26.32 15.68
CA GLN A 524 -66.69 -27.61 15.98
C GLN A 524 -67.32 -27.67 17.40
N ASN A 525 -67.66 -26.50 18.00
CA ASN A 525 -68.54 -26.44 19.18
C ASN A 525 -69.73 -25.56 18.87
#